data_1112a8beeb5fd6c486f7b237160da6c2
#
_entry.id   1112a8beeb5fd6c486f7b237160da6c2
#
_cell.length_a   1.000
_cell.length_b   1.000
_cell.length_c   1.000
_cell.angle_alpha   90.00
_cell.angle_beta   90.00
_cell.angle_gamma   90.00
#
_symmetry.space_group_name_H-M   'P 1'
#
loop_
_entity.id
_entity.type
_entity.pdbx_description
1 polymer ?
#
loop_
_entity_poly.entity_id
_entity_poly.type
_entity_poly.pdbx_seq_one_letter_code
_entity_poly.pdbx_strand_id
1 'polypeptide(L)'
;MRVLRALTAATGLALVLSQQSSAQGTRQFQDAWFWGLKMGATSYASATTSNGGAPLIGGEWLITRTNGGLYLSLDQAFVSTTGNFTDRDADSVYVRNVGLNNLRRFTIAGMVFPAQARNLHPYVGGGFVLNQIGGVALTGAPTAISADSISAKKTAFSPIFIGGVQARFKPMSVFVQGSASPAQHTFFLSNISTNQLAFSLEFGIRYNVGSSIDRDK
;
A
#
# COMPACT_ATOMS: atom_id res chain seq x y z
N MET A 1 -6.10 -11.20 29.94
CA MET A 1 -6.84 -9.99 30.39
C MET A 1 -6.56 -8.71 29.55
N ARG A 2 -5.43 -8.54 28.88
CA ARG A 2 -5.15 -7.32 28.06
C ARG A 2 -5.87 -7.30 26.71
N VAL A 3 -6.13 -8.44 26.09
CA VAL A 3 -6.83 -8.55 24.78
C VAL A 3 -8.33 -8.20 24.90
N LEU A 4 -8.96 -8.53 26.04
CA LEU A 4 -10.38 -8.24 26.26
C LEU A 4 -10.66 -6.72 26.38
N ARG A 5 -9.69 -5.95 26.91
CA ARG A 5 -9.81 -4.48 27.04
C ARG A 5 -9.63 -3.75 25.70
N ALA A 6 -8.90 -4.33 24.75
CA ALA A 6 -8.76 -3.75 23.40
C ALA A 6 -10.04 -3.95 22.57
N LEU A 7 -10.72 -5.08 22.73
CA LEU A 7 -11.99 -5.33 22.03
C LEU A 7 -13.12 -4.41 22.50
N THR A 8 -13.19 -4.12 23.80
CA THR A 8 -14.21 -3.21 24.36
C THR A 8 -13.99 -1.76 23.96
N ALA A 9 -12.73 -1.31 23.77
CA ALA A 9 -12.43 0.03 23.27
C ALA A 9 -12.83 0.21 21.80
N ALA A 10 -12.63 -0.81 20.97
CA ALA A 10 -13.01 -0.78 19.55
C ALA A 10 -14.54 -0.75 19.35
N THR A 11 -15.28 -1.49 20.18
CA THR A 11 -16.76 -1.50 20.15
C THR A 11 -17.35 -0.18 20.66
N GLY A 12 -16.73 0.45 21.65
CA GLY A 12 -17.16 1.76 22.17
C GLY A 12 -17.00 2.88 21.14
N LEU A 13 -15.94 2.87 20.35
CA LEU A 13 -15.70 3.87 19.32
C LEU A 13 -16.70 3.75 18.16
N ALA A 14 -17.13 2.55 17.82
CA ALA A 14 -18.12 2.31 16.78
C ALA A 14 -19.53 2.81 17.15
N LEU A 15 -19.88 2.81 18.44
CA LEU A 15 -21.19 3.26 18.93
C LEU A 15 -21.31 4.78 19.05
N VAL A 16 -20.22 5.49 19.32
CA VAL A 16 -20.22 6.97 19.41
C VAL A 16 -20.33 7.62 18.02
N LEU A 17 -19.88 6.97 16.97
CA LEU A 17 -19.94 7.49 15.59
C LEU A 17 -21.34 7.36 14.94
N SER A 18 -22.26 6.62 15.56
CA SER A 18 -23.61 6.38 15.00
C SER A 18 -24.63 7.50 15.25
N GLN A 19 -24.33 8.49 16.08
CA GLN A 19 -25.30 9.51 16.52
C GLN A 19 -25.19 10.90 15.87
N GLN A 20 -24.26 11.14 14.94
CA GLN A 20 -24.11 12.49 14.34
C GLN A 20 -24.60 12.62 12.89
N SER A 21 -25.73 12.01 12.53
CA SER A 21 -26.15 11.98 11.10
C SER A 21 -27.28 12.93 10.69
N SER A 22 -27.49 14.07 11.32
CA SER A 22 -28.71 14.87 11.00
C SER A 22 -28.51 16.29 10.50
N ALA A 23 -27.31 16.87 10.39
CA ALA A 23 -27.22 18.32 10.18
C ALA A 23 -26.23 18.84 9.13
N GLN A 24 -25.62 18.01 8.28
CA GLN A 24 -24.73 18.53 7.24
C GLN A 24 -25.13 18.00 5.88
N GLY A 25 -25.23 18.92 4.91
CA GLY A 25 -25.61 18.66 3.51
C GLY A 25 -24.92 17.44 2.93
N THR A 26 -25.66 16.66 2.16
CA THR A 26 -25.27 15.35 1.62
C THR A 26 -24.13 15.49 0.63
N ARG A 27 -22.89 15.54 1.07
CA ARG A 27 -21.75 15.36 0.16
C ARG A 27 -21.86 13.97 -0.45
N GLN A 28 -22.04 13.90 -1.76
CA GLN A 28 -22.25 12.67 -2.50
C GLN A 28 -20.93 11.86 -2.53
N PHE A 29 -21.03 10.53 -2.55
CA PHE A 29 -19.87 9.67 -2.79
C PHE A 29 -19.41 9.75 -4.25
N GLN A 30 -20.36 9.86 -5.15
CA GLN A 30 -20.11 10.03 -6.58
C GLN A 30 -19.56 11.43 -6.85
N ASP A 31 -18.65 11.53 -7.81
CA ASP A 31 -18.03 12.78 -8.23
C ASP A 31 -17.36 13.54 -7.06
N ALA A 32 -16.62 12.82 -6.25
CA ALA A 32 -16.01 13.37 -5.05
C ALA A 32 -14.51 13.08 -4.97
N TRP A 33 -13.80 13.95 -4.28
CA TRP A 33 -12.39 13.83 -3.97
C TRP A 33 -12.21 13.46 -2.51
N PHE A 34 -11.42 12.42 -2.28
CA PHE A 34 -11.08 11.97 -0.94
C PHE A 34 -9.56 12.00 -0.75
N TRP A 35 -9.14 12.53 0.36
CA TRP A 35 -7.80 12.37 0.89
C TRP A 35 -7.85 11.44 2.07
N GLY A 36 -6.90 10.53 2.16
CA GLY A 36 -6.88 9.53 3.20
C GLY A 36 -5.50 9.33 3.80
N LEU A 37 -5.53 8.86 5.03
CA LEU A 37 -4.37 8.30 5.71
C LEU A 37 -4.64 6.84 6.00
N LYS A 38 -3.61 6.02 5.85
CA LYS A 38 -3.72 4.58 6.06
C LYS A 38 -2.51 4.03 6.78
N MET A 39 -2.72 2.91 7.45
CA MET A 39 -1.68 2.10 8.05
C MET A 39 -2.02 0.63 7.88
N GLY A 40 -1.04 -0.23 8.06
CA GLY A 40 -1.24 -1.66 7.89
C GLY A 40 0.06 -2.44 7.94
N ALA A 41 0.06 -3.56 7.26
CA ALA A 41 1.24 -4.40 7.10
C ALA A 41 1.34 -4.90 5.66
N THR A 42 2.56 -5.08 5.19
CA THR A 42 2.86 -5.70 3.90
C THR A 42 3.76 -6.90 4.09
N SER A 43 3.51 -7.97 3.33
CA SER A 43 4.41 -9.11 3.25
C SER A 43 5.54 -8.82 2.25
N TYR A 44 6.70 -9.41 2.51
CA TYR A 44 7.83 -9.38 1.60
C TYR A 44 8.64 -10.68 1.70
N ALA A 45 9.41 -10.97 0.68
CA ALA A 45 10.44 -12.01 0.72
C ALA A 45 11.80 -11.39 0.41
N SER A 46 12.87 -11.99 0.94
CA SER A 46 14.26 -11.60 0.68
C SER A 46 15.12 -12.83 0.61
N ALA A 47 16.42 -12.67 0.36
CA ALA A 47 17.37 -13.77 0.32
C ALA A 47 17.44 -14.57 1.64
N THR A 48 17.15 -13.92 2.78
CA THR A 48 17.23 -14.52 4.12
C THR A 48 15.85 -14.76 4.76
N THR A 49 14.79 -14.25 4.17
CA THR A 49 13.43 -14.31 4.73
C THR A 49 12.43 -14.67 3.65
N SER A 50 11.82 -15.84 3.74
CA SER A 50 10.81 -16.29 2.78
C SER A 50 9.45 -15.63 2.98
N ASN A 51 9.07 -15.32 4.22
CA ASN A 51 7.79 -14.71 4.60
C ASN A 51 8.03 -13.65 5.68
N GLY A 52 8.49 -12.49 5.27
CA GLY A 52 8.62 -11.32 6.14
C GLY A 52 7.35 -10.49 6.17
N GLY A 53 7.13 -9.79 7.29
CA GLY A 53 6.07 -8.79 7.43
C GLY A 53 6.67 -7.46 7.89
N ALA A 54 6.20 -6.35 7.32
CA ALA A 54 6.63 -5.03 7.72
C ALA A 54 5.43 -4.12 7.94
N PRO A 55 5.43 -3.29 9.01
CA PRO A 55 4.42 -2.26 9.18
C PRO A 55 4.52 -1.22 8.06
N LEU A 56 3.37 -0.65 7.71
CA LEU A 56 3.23 0.28 6.60
C LEU A 56 2.37 1.45 7.04
N ILE A 57 2.77 2.65 6.65
CA ILE A 57 1.95 3.86 6.73
C ILE A 57 1.91 4.54 5.37
N GLY A 58 0.83 5.26 5.07
CA GLY A 58 0.73 5.96 3.80
C GLY A 58 -0.36 6.99 3.74
N GLY A 59 -0.28 7.78 2.68
CA GLY A 59 -1.32 8.69 2.24
C GLY A 59 -1.94 8.20 0.94
N GLU A 60 -3.22 8.53 0.75
CA GLU A 60 -3.92 8.15 -0.45
C GLU A 60 -4.85 9.24 -0.96
N TRP A 61 -5.14 9.15 -2.22
CA TRP A 61 -6.03 10.04 -2.93
C TRP A 61 -6.99 9.22 -3.80
N LEU A 62 -8.28 9.39 -3.58
CA LEU A 62 -9.32 8.72 -4.34
C LEU A 62 -10.24 9.74 -4.97
N ILE A 63 -10.35 9.68 -6.29
CA ILE A 63 -11.27 10.48 -7.08
C ILE A 63 -12.36 9.55 -7.59
N THR A 64 -13.59 9.76 -7.16
CA THR A 64 -14.72 8.90 -7.56
C THR A 64 -15.52 9.54 -8.70
N ARG A 65 -16.03 8.69 -9.58
CA ARG A 65 -16.99 8.98 -10.63
C ARG A 65 -18.05 7.90 -10.64
N THR A 66 -19.30 8.23 -10.85
CA THR A 66 -20.45 7.30 -10.91
C THR A 66 -20.24 5.95 -10.18
N ASN A 67 -19.69 4.94 -10.84
CA ASN A 67 -19.39 3.61 -10.27
C ASN A 67 -17.89 3.27 -10.28
N GLY A 68 -17.04 4.21 -10.67
CA GLY A 68 -15.60 4.01 -10.75
C GLY A 68 -14.82 5.08 -10.01
N GLY A 69 -13.51 4.94 -9.96
CA GLY A 69 -12.63 5.93 -9.37
C GLY A 69 -11.17 5.72 -9.77
N LEU A 70 -10.40 6.79 -9.64
CA LEU A 70 -8.95 6.78 -9.75
C LEU A 70 -8.37 6.80 -8.33
N TYR A 71 -7.50 5.86 -8.05
CA TYR A 71 -6.81 5.71 -6.78
C TYR A 71 -5.32 5.97 -6.95
N LEU A 72 -4.77 6.79 -6.09
CA LEU A 72 -3.35 7.07 -5.97
C LEU A 72 -2.93 6.87 -4.52
N SER A 73 -1.78 6.25 -4.27
CA SER A 73 -1.24 6.21 -2.91
C SER A 73 0.28 6.29 -2.89
N LEU A 74 0.80 6.82 -1.81
CA LEU A 74 2.21 6.83 -1.46
C LEU A 74 2.37 6.22 -0.08
N ASP A 75 3.09 5.10 -0.01
CA ASP A 75 3.24 4.29 1.18
C ASP A 75 4.71 4.15 1.55
N GLN A 76 4.97 4.10 2.85
CA GLN A 76 6.26 3.77 3.43
C GLN A 76 6.11 2.50 4.27
N ALA A 77 6.74 1.40 3.86
CA ALA A 77 6.86 0.21 4.67
C ALA A 77 8.24 0.18 5.36
N PHE A 78 8.24 -0.14 6.64
CA PHE A 78 9.43 -0.17 7.47
C PHE A 78 10.07 -1.55 7.43
N VAL A 79 10.68 -1.88 6.30
CA VAL A 79 11.41 -3.12 6.06
C VAL A 79 12.80 -2.98 6.62
N SER A 80 13.32 -4.03 7.28
CA SER A 80 14.73 -4.17 7.65
C SER A 80 15.11 -5.64 7.42
N THR A 81 15.87 -5.91 6.37
CA THR A 81 16.21 -7.27 5.98
C THR A 81 17.53 -7.31 5.19
N THR A 82 18.02 -8.49 4.90
CA THR A 82 19.21 -8.70 4.08
C THR A 82 18.83 -9.25 2.72
N GLY A 83 19.31 -8.61 1.67
CA GLY A 83 19.29 -9.11 0.30
C GLY A 83 20.65 -9.63 -0.12
N ASN A 84 20.70 -10.27 -1.26
CA ASN A 84 21.95 -10.63 -1.91
C ASN A 84 21.94 -10.23 -3.38
N PHE A 85 23.12 -10.01 -3.93
CA PHE A 85 23.30 -9.85 -5.36
C PHE A 85 24.62 -10.48 -5.78
N THR A 86 24.68 -10.86 -7.04
CA THR A 86 25.89 -11.38 -7.65
C THR A 86 26.71 -10.21 -8.15
N ASP A 87 27.87 -9.99 -7.54
CA ASP A 87 28.86 -9.02 -7.99
C ASP A 87 29.83 -9.72 -8.94
N ARG A 88 30.07 -9.13 -10.08
CA ARG A 88 31.01 -9.63 -11.07
C ARG A 88 32.17 -8.67 -11.13
N ASP A 89 33.31 -9.11 -10.64
CA ASP A 89 34.59 -8.48 -10.95
C ASP A 89 35.24 -9.15 -12.17
N ALA A 90 36.20 -8.53 -12.83
CA ALA A 90 36.78 -8.99 -14.08
C ALA A 90 37.20 -10.47 -14.07
N ASP A 91 37.62 -10.99 -12.92
CA ASP A 91 38.15 -12.35 -12.77
C ASP A 91 37.36 -13.25 -11.78
N SER A 92 36.28 -12.74 -11.19
CA SER A 92 35.58 -13.50 -10.14
C SER A 92 34.11 -13.10 -9.99
N VAL A 93 33.29 -14.09 -9.61
CA VAL A 93 31.86 -13.91 -9.31
C VAL A 93 31.65 -14.10 -7.82
N TYR A 94 31.19 -13.07 -7.13
CA TYR A 94 30.93 -13.10 -5.69
C TYR A 94 29.45 -12.87 -5.40
N VAL A 95 28.94 -13.57 -4.39
CA VAL A 95 27.63 -13.23 -3.82
C VAL A 95 27.86 -12.32 -2.62
N ARG A 96 27.34 -11.11 -2.68
CA ARG A 96 27.43 -10.13 -1.60
C ARG A 96 26.09 -9.94 -0.92
N ASN A 97 26.13 -9.79 0.39
CA ASN A 97 24.98 -9.43 1.20
C ASN A 97 24.86 -7.92 1.31
N VAL A 98 23.61 -7.44 1.24
CA VAL A 98 23.25 -6.03 1.36
C VAL A 98 22.15 -5.87 2.40
N GLY A 99 22.32 -4.92 3.31
CA GLY A 99 21.23 -4.49 4.19
C GLY A 99 20.21 -3.67 3.40
N LEU A 100 18.95 -4.05 3.50
CA LEU A 100 17.83 -3.39 2.84
C LEU A 100 16.97 -2.71 3.90
N ASN A 101 16.76 -1.41 3.75
CA ASN A 101 15.97 -0.63 4.69
C ASN A 101 14.90 0.14 3.96
N ASN A 102 13.69 0.09 4.51
CA ASN A 102 12.54 0.84 4.05
C ASN A 102 12.12 0.52 2.61
N LEU A 103 10.84 0.43 2.39
CA LEU A 103 10.25 0.24 1.07
C LEU A 103 9.23 1.34 0.84
N ARG A 104 9.43 2.13 -0.21
CA ARG A 104 8.47 3.12 -0.69
C ARG A 104 7.65 2.51 -1.80
N ARG A 105 6.34 2.74 -1.76
CA ARG A 105 5.40 2.23 -2.76
C ARG A 105 4.58 3.39 -3.28
N PHE A 106 4.58 3.58 -4.57
CA PHE A 106 3.68 4.47 -5.27
C PHE A 106 2.70 3.63 -6.09
N THR A 107 1.40 3.78 -5.83
CA THR A 107 0.34 3.02 -6.50
C THR A 107 -0.56 3.94 -7.30
N ILE A 108 -0.89 3.51 -8.52
CA ILE A 108 -1.96 4.08 -9.34
C ILE A 108 -2.89 2.96 -9.78
N ALA A 109 -4.19 3.10 -9.53
CA ALA A 109 -5.18 2.06 -9.84
C ALA A 109 -6.53 2.65 -10.24
N GLY A 110 -7.21 1.97 -11.14
CA GLY A 110 -8.64 2.15 -11.36
C GLY A 110 -9.42 1.30 -10.37
N MET A 111 -10.45 1.90 -9.76
CA MET A 111 -11.35 1.21 -8.84
C MET A 111 -12.77 1.17 -9.38
N VAL A 112 -13.50 0.11 -9.06
CA VAL A 112 -14.92 -0.06 -9.35
C VAL A 112 -15.66 -0.32 -8.03
N PHE A 113 -16.82 0.32 -7.88
CA PHE A 113 -17.71 0.18 -6.74
C PHE A 113 -18.98 -0.56 -7.19
N PRO A 114 -18.97 -1.93 -7.18
CA PRO A 114 -20.02 -2.74 -7.79
C PRO A 114 -21.36 -2.65 -7.07
N ALA A 115 -21.34 -2.39 -5.77
CA ALA A 115 -22.55 -2.28 -4.96
C ALA A 115 -22.44 -1.09 -4.01
N GLN A 116 -23.50 -0.32 -3.91
CA GLN A 116 -23.58 0.83 -3.03
C GLN A 116 -24.75 0.61 -2.06
N ALA A 117 -24.47 -0.02 -0.92
CA ALA A 117 -25.39 0.06 0.19
C ALA A 117 -25.32 1.47 0.81
N ARG A 118 -26.34 1.88 1.54
CA ARG A 118 -26.49 3.25 2.04
C ARG A 118 -25.21 3.85 2.66
N ASN A 119 -24.45 3.08 3.40
CA ASN A 119 -23.22 3.53 4.07
C ASN A 119 -22.00 2.66 3.77
N LEU A 120 -22.17 1.51 3.12
CA LEU A 120 -21.13 0.53 2.87
C LEU A 120 -20.85 0.42 1.37
N HIS A 121 -19.61 0.64 0.97
CA HIS A 121 -19.19 0.63 -0.43
C HIS A 121 -18.03 -0.36 -0.60
N PRO A 122 -18.32 -1.62 -0.99
CA PRO A 122 -17.27 -2.54 -1.41
C PRO A 122 -16.65 -2.04 -2.72
N TYR A 123 -15.38 -2.34 -2.92
CA TYR A 123 -14.66 -1.98 -4.12
C TYR A 123 -13.62 -3.01 -4.49
N VAL A 124 -13.33 -3.06 -5.77
CA VAL A 124 -12.22 -3.79 -6.35
C VAL A 124 -11.49 -2.88 -7.33
N GLY A 125 -10.20 -3.11 -7.49
CA GLY A 125 -9.40 -2.29 -8.39
C GLY A 125 -8.20 -3.03 -8.94
N GLY A 126 -7.65 -2.47 -9.99
CA GLY A 126 -6.42 -2.95 -10.60
C GLY A 126 -5.62 -1.79 -11.15
N GLY A 127 -4.32 -1.96 -11.15
CA GLY A 127 -3.40 -0.92 -11.59
C GLY A 127 -1.95 -1.35 -11.50
N PHE A 128 -1.10 -0.40 -11.15
CA PHE A 128 0.34 -0.60 -11.07
C PHE A 128 0.90 -0.03 -9.77
N VAL A 129 1.94 -0.68 -9.29
CA VAL A 129 2.73 -0.23 -8.14
C VAL A 129 4.20 -0.12 -8.52
N LEU A 130 4.80 1.01 -8.19
CA LEU A 130 6.24 1.24 -8.23
C LEU A 130 6.77 1.05 -6.81
N ASN A 131 7.60 0.03 -6.63
CA ASN A 131 8.29 -0.28 -5.39
C ASN A 131 9.72 0.22 -5.46
N GLN A 132 10.17 0.98 -4.46
CA GLN A 132 11.52 1.51 -4.38
C GLN A 132 12.10 1.27 -2.98
N ILE A 133 13.27 0.63 -2.90
CA ILE A 133 13.99 0.46 -1.65
C ILE A 133 14.65 1.78 -1.26
N GLY A 134 14.37 2.25 -0.05
CA GLY A 134 14.85 3.55 0.45
C GLY A 134 16.34 3.57 0.75
N GLY A 135 16.86 2.51 1.38
CA GLY A 135 18.26 2.39 1.76
C GLY A 135 18.84 1.02 1.43
N VAL A 136 20.04 1.02 0.83
CA VAL A 136 20.83 -0.19 0.59
C VAL A 136 22.20 0.05 1.22
N ALA A 137 22.55 -0.75 2.24
CA ALA A 137 23.84 -0.70 2.92
C ALA A 137 24.70 -1.87 2.46
N LEU A 138 25.86 -1.57 1.89
CA LEU A 138 26.86 -2.55 1.50
C LEU A 138 27.87 -2.78 2.62
N THR A 139 28.28 -4.02 2.79
CA THR A 139 29.42 -4.35 3.61
C THR A 139 30.68 -4.32 2.72
N GLY A 140 31.48 -3.26 2.84
CA GLY A 140 32.68 -3.01 2.04
C GLY A 140 32.51 -1.94 0.94
N ALA A 141 33.60 -1.54 0.30
CA ALA A 141 33.57 -0.56 -0.77
C ALA A 141 32.93 -1.16 -2.04
N PRO A 142 31.92 -0.48 -2.66
CA PRO A 142 31.33 -0.95 -3.90
C PRO A 142 32.31 -0.76 -5.08
N THR A 143 32.34 -1.73 -6.00
CA THR A 143 32.91 -1.52 -7.35
C THR A 143 31.90 -0.76 -8.21
N ALA A 144 32.33 -0.17 -9.34
CA ALA A 144 31.42 0.52 -10.26
C ALA A 144 30.33 -0.43 -10.78
N ILE A 145 30.67 -1.69 -11.07
CA ILE A 145 29.75 -2.72 -11.56
C ILE A 145 28.70 -3.09 -10.47
N SER A 146 29.10 -3.14 -9.20
CA SER A 146 28.19 -3.43 -8.11
C SER A 146 27.17 -2.29 -7.88
N ALA A 147 27.56 -1.04 -8.09
CA ALA A 147 26.68 0.10 -7.98
C ALA A 147 25.56 0.05 -9.03
N ASP A 148 25.88 -0.30 -10.26
CA ASP A 148 24.89 -0.46 -11.35
C ASP A 148 23.92 -1.63 -11.08
N SER A 149 24.44 -2.76 -10.61
CA SER A 149 23.63 -3.94 -10.26
C SER A 149 22.66 -3.65 -9.11
N ILE A 150 23.07 -2.87 -8.12
CA ILE A 150 22.24 -2.44 -7.01
C ILE A 150 21.17 -1.49 -7.49
N SER A 151 21.53 -0.52 -8.33
CA SER A 151 20.60 0.45 -8.91
C SER A 151 19.48 -0.25 -9.70
N ALA A 152 19.83 -1.24 -10.51
CA ALA A 152 18.87 -2.02 -11.29
C ALA A 152 17.87 -2.82 -10.43
N LYS A 153 18.32 -3.34 -9.25
CA LYS A 153 17.49 -4.16 -8.35
C LYS A 153 16.75 -3.36 -7.27
N LYS A 154 16.99 -2.08 -7.16
CA LYS A 154 16.41 -1.20 -6.13
C LYS A 154 14.96 -0.82 -6.42
N THR A 155 14.53 -0.89 -7.67
CA THR A 155 13.21 -0.44 -8.13
C THR A 155 12.51 -1.55 -8.88
N ALA A 156 11.21 -1.73 -8.62
CA ALA A 156 10.37 -2.69 -9.33
C ALA A 156 9.02 -2.07 -9.68
N PHE A 157 8.55 -2.33 -10.88
CA PHE A 157 7.23 -1.92 -11.36
C PHE A 157 6.37 -3.16 -11.59
N SER A 158 5.26 -3.29 -10.89
CA SER A 158 4.42 -4.49 -10.92
C SER A 158 2.94 -4.14 -11.06
N PRO A 159 2.13 -5.00 -11.68
CA PRO A 159 0.69 -4.88 -11.57
C PRO A 159 0.25 -5.08 -10.12
N ILE A 160 -0.86 -4.46 -9.73
CA ILE A 160 -1.45 -4.60 -8.40
C ILE A 160 -2.96 -4.81 -8.52
N PHE A 161 -3.49 -5.68 -7.66
CA PHE A 161 -4.91 -5.87 -7.45
C PHE A 161 -5.27 -5.40 -6.04
N ILE A 162 -6.38 -4.69 -5.94
CA ILE A 162 -6.84 -4.09 -4.68
C ILE A 162 -8.29 -4.51 -4.48
N GLY A 163 -8.65 -4.90 -3.27
CA GLY A 163 -10.02 -5.17 -2.88
C GLY A 163 -10.28 -4.70 -1.46
N GLY A 164 -11.45 -4.13 -1.22
CA GLY A 164 -11.73 -3.60 0.09
C GLY A 164 -13.18 -3.18 0.28
N VAL A 165 -13.44 -2.65 1.44
CA VAL A 165 -14.73 -2.10 1.81
C VAL A 165 -14.52 -0.81 2.58
N GLN A 166 -15.35 0.18 2.30
CA GLN A 166 -15.39 1.42 3.07
C GLN A 166 -16.77 1.67 3.65
N ALA A 167 -16.81 2.14 4.88
CA ALA A 167 -18.00 2.62 5.56
C ALA A 167 -17.96 4.14 5.65
N ARG A 168 -19.06 4.78 5.28
CA ARG A 168 -19.14 6.23 5.14
C ARG A 168 -19.87 6.88 6.32
N PHE A 169 -19.24 7.89 6.90
CA PHE A 169 -19.73 8.69 8.03
C PHE A 169 -19.52 10.18 7.74
N LYS A 170 -20.25 10.72 6.79
CA LYS A 170 -20.13 12.09 6.27
C LYS A 170 -19.47 13.12 7.20
N PRO A 171 -18.40 13.79 6.81
CA PRO A 171 -17.67 13.78 5.54
C PRO A 171 -16.56 12.74 5.48
N MET A 172 -16.43 11.89 6.49
CA MET A 172 -15.38 10.88 6.64
C MET A 172 -15.84 9.51 6.16
N SER A 173 -14.88 8.69 5.80
CA SER A 173 -15.07 7.25 5.59
C SER A 173 -13.95 6.50 6.29
N VAL A 174 -14.24 5.33 6.82
CA VAL A 174 -13.24 4.37 7.26
C VAL A 174 -13.20 3.23 6.26
N PHE A 175 -12.04 2.64 6.05
CA PHE A 175 -11.91 1.55 5.10
C PHE A 175 -10.94 0.48 5.59
N VAL A 176 -11.14 -0.73 5.05
CA VAL A 176 -10.18 -1.84 5.13
C VAL A 176 -9.98 -2.34 3.71
N GLN A 177 -8.73 -2.54 3.31
CA GLN A 177 -8.38 -3.04 1.99
C GLN A 177 -7.24 -4.03 2.05
N GLY A 178 -7.29 -5.01 1.16
CA GLY A 178 -6.19 -5.89 0.84
C GLY A 178 -5.65 -5.57 -0.55
N SER A 179 -4.36 -5.75 -0.75
CA SER A 179 -3.75 -5.68 -2.07
C SER A 179 -2.80 -6.85 -2.31
N ALA A 180 -2.68 -7.23 -3.57
CA ALA A 180 -1.78 -8.28 -4.01
C ALA A 180 -1.03 -7.83 -5.26
N SER A 181 0.27 -8.03 -5.30
CA SER A 181 1.12 -7.78 -6.47
C SER A 181 2.14 -8.90 -6.66
N PRO A 182 2.42 -9.34 -7.91
CA PRO A 182 3.45 -10.32 -8.15
C PRO A 182 4.83 -9.74 -7.81
N ALA A 183 5.63 -10.53 -7.11
CA ALA A 183 7.02 -10.19 -6.84
C ALA A 183 7.83 -10.32 -8.13
N GLN A 184 8.68 -9.35 -8.43
CA GLN A 184 9.56 -9.40 -9.61
C GLN A 184 10.91 -10.02 -9.26
N HIS A 185 11.36 -10.97 -10.07
CA HIS A 185 12.64 -11.68 -9.88
C HIS A 185 13.87 -10.77 -9.88
N THR A 186 13.77 -9.60 -10.50
CA THR A 186 14.85 -8.61 -10.55
C THR A 186 14.90 -7.69 -9.33
N PHE A 187 13.95 -7.80 -8.41
CA PHE A 187 13.84 -6.94 -7.23
C PHE A 187 14.47 -7.59 -6.00
N PHE A 188 15.15 -6.83 -5.15
CA PHE A 188 15.82 -7.35 -3.95
C PHE A 188 14.86 -8.01 -2.94
N LEU A 189 13.61 -7.54 -2.88
CA LEU A 189 12.58 -8.08 -2.00
C LEU A 189 11.73 -9.14 -2.70
N SER A 190 12.37 -9.97 -3.53
CA SER A 190 11.75 -11.14 -4.14
C SER A 190 12.64 -12.37 -3.91
N ASN A 191 12.02 -13.48 -3.56
CA ASN A 191 12.74 -14.75 -3.50
C ASN A 191 12.71 -15.41 -4.88
N ILE A 192 13.91 -15.68 -5.44
CA ILE A 192 14.08 -16.26 -6.78
C ILE A 192 13.46 -17.67 -6.87
N SER A 193 13.30 -18.35 -5.74
CA SER A 193 12.85 -19.74 -5.71
C SER A 193 11.33 -19.93 -5.73
N THR A 194 10.55 -18.87 -5.53
CA THR A 194 9.08 -18.96 -5.47
C THR A 194 8.45 -17.75 -6.15
N ASN A 195 7.50 -18.01 -7.05
CA ASN A 195 6.58 -16.99 -7.59
C ASN A 195 5.68 -16.51 -6.47
N GLN A 196 6.19 -15.64 -5.58
CA GLN A 196 5.43 -15.13 -4.45
C GLN A 196 4.67 -13.88 -4.82
N LEU A 197 3.43 -13.84 -4.35
CA LEU A 197 2.63 -12.62 -4.33
C LEU A 197 3.00 -11.84 -3.06
N ALA A 198 3.29 -10.56 -3.20
CA ALA A 198 3.35 -9.65 -2.08
C ALA A 198 1.93 -9.21 -1.71
N PHE A 199 1.53 -9.45 -0.47
CA PHE A 199 0.23 -9.07 0.06
C PHE A 199 0.36 -7.89 1.02
N SER A 200 -0.64 -7.02 1.02
CA SER A 200 -0.77 -6.01 2.05
C SER A 200 -2.19 -6.01 2.60
N LEU A 201 -2.31 -5.73 3.89
CA LEU A 201 -3.58 -5.45 4.56
C LEU A 201 -3.48 -4.06 5.18
N GLU A 202 -4.41 -3.21 4.83
CA GLU A 202 -4.38 -1.80 5.15
C GLU A 202 -5.76 -1.36 5.68
N PHE A 203 -5.75 -0.43 6.61
CA PHE A 203 -6.96 0.23 7.11
C PHE A 203 -6.67 1.73 7.25
N GLY A 204 -7.70 2.53 7.13
CA GLY A 204 -7.50 3.97 7.17
C GLY A 204 -8.79 4.77 7.19
N ILE A 205 -8.60 6.06 7.09
CA ILE A 205 -9.67 7.04 7.04
C ILE A 205 -9.52 7.90 5.78
N ARG A 206 -10.65 8.23 5.17
CA ARG A 206 -10.77 9.15 4.03
C ARG A 206 -11.63 10.34 4.41
N TYR A 207 -11.20 11.52 4.04
CA TYR A 207 -11.96 12.75 4.19
C TYR A 207 -12.39 13.25 2.81
N ASN A 208 -13.68 13.54 2.64
CA ASN A 208 -14.22 14.10 1.42
C ASN A 208 -13.91 15.61 1.35
N VAL A 209 -13.02 16.00 0.43
CA VAL A 209 -12.56 17.38 0.27
C VAL A 209 -13.56 18.21 -0.56
N GLY A 210 -14.29 17.59 -1.46
CA GLY A 210 -15.22 18.31 -2.32
C GLY A 210 -15.70 17.50 -3.53
N SER A 211 -16.35 18.20 -4.48
CA SER A 211 -16.76 17.63 -5.75
C SER A 211 -15.58 17.51 -6.71
N SER A 212 -15.52 16.42 -7.49
CA SER A 212 -14.55 16.24 -8.57
C SER A 212 -14.99 16.88 -9.90
N ILE A 213 -16.19 17.46 -9.95
CA ILE A 213 -16.74 18.14 -11.11
C ILE A 213 -17.30 19.48 -10.63
N ASP A 214 -16.80 20.58 -11.20
CA ASP A 214 -17.47 21.86 -11.14
C ASP A 214 -18.77 21.74 -11.97
N ARG A 215 -19.88 21.70 -11.28
CA ARG A 215 -21.17 21.87 -11.92
C ARG A 215 -21.39 23.37 -12.00
N ASP A 216 -21.04 23.95 -13.12
CA ASP A 216 -21.51 25.30 -13.46
C ASP A 216 -23.02 25.32 -13.31
N LYS A 217 -23.49 26.21 -12.44
CA LYS A 217 -24.91 26.45 -12.17
C LYS A 217 -25.51 27.25 -13.28
#